data_37fa6a3f9f1f2dcfd38a52cb889907b8
#
_entry.id   37fa6a3f9f1f2dcfd38a52cb889907b8
#
_cell.length_a   1.000
_cell.length_b   1.000
_cell.length_c   1.000
_cell.angle_alpha   90.00
_cell.angle_beta   90.00
_cell.angle_gamma   90.00
#
_symmetry.space_group_name_H-M   'P 1'
#
loop_
_entity.id
_entity.type
_entity.pdbx_description
1 polymer ?
#
loop_
_entity_poly.entity_id
_entity_poly.type
_entity_poly.pdbx_seq_one_letter_code
_entity_poly.pdbx_strand_id
1 'polypeptide(L)'
;MTAAPQDIMTAKLFFNAAFPVMQVLLDDDPKLNQKFQDVTGTIQFGAKNDGGLLACHLIFDHGTVTITQGPAEHPDLTLTFPSIEKMNVLLKGGVALPSIKGFSNFGLLIKFLSLLMGLTIMSPSKRPKDFTGQSLKVKMSLYMITRALSQFNKLGDPGMQEFCQRQPDRIYQFTVENGEDKEFIACYLRIKAGKSKSGHGVYTRRTPFVHFRFLSVEGALAVLLKEVEFVEAVEKGYVETIGSPEYACYLNDYMAVLQGMLT
;
A
#
# COMPACT_ATOMS: atom_id res chain seq x y z
N MET A 1 16.12 22.87 4.10
CA MET A 1 16.97 21.66 4.16
C MET A 1 16.39 20.67 3.18
N THR A 2 17.23 20.09 2.34
CA THR A 2 16.83 19.03 1.40
C THR A 2 16.67 17.74 2.19
N ALA A 3 15.52 17.07 2.06
CA ALA A 3 15.28 15.78 2.71
C ALA A 3 16.21 14.69 2.13
N ALA A 4 16.52 13.68 2.94
CA ALA A 4 17.31 12.55 2.47
C ALA A 4 16.59 11.81 1.31
N PRO A 5 17.32 11.26 0.33
CA PRO A 5 16.71 10.52 -0.78
C PRO A 5 15.78 9.40 -0.32
N GLN A 6 16.11 8.73 0.77
CA GLN A 6 15.30 7.68 1.37
C GLN A 6 13.96 8.20 1.92
N ASP A 7 13.96 9.39 2.55
CA ASP A 7 12.73 10.01 3.05
C ASP A 7 11.79 10.41 1.90
N ILE A 8 12.36 10.93 0.82
CA ILE A 8 11.62 11.27 -0.40
C ILE A 8 11.02 9.99 -1.01
N MET A 9 11.79 8.91 -1.07
CA MET A 9 11.35 7.60 -1.58
C MET A 9 10.18 7.07 -0.72
N THR A 10 10.33 7.11 0.61
CA THR A 10 9.32 6.69 1.59
C THR A 10 8.01 7.48 1.40
N ALA A 11 8.09 8.81 1.31
CA ALA A 11 6.91 9.65 1.09
C ALA A 11 6.20 9.30 -0.25
N LYS A 12 6.97 9.13 -1.32
CA LYS A 12 6.42 8.73 -2.63
C LYS A 12 5.80 7.33 -2.60
N LEU A 13 6.35 6.39 -1.82
CA LEU A 13 5.75 5.07 -1.63
C LEU A 13 4.41 5.17 -0.89
N PHE A 14 4.30 6.00 0.16
CA PHE A 14 3.01 6.26 0.80
C PHE A 14 1.99 6.82 -0.19
N PHE A 15 2.35 7.83 -0.98
CA PHE A 15 1.43 8.43 -1.96
C PHE A 15 1.00 7.45 -3.05
N ASN A 16 1.93 6.60 -3.54
CA ASN A 16 1.69 5.75 -4.69
C ASN A 16 1.23 4.33 -4.35
N ALA A 17 1.43 3.86 -3.12
CA ALA A 17 1.09 2.51 -2.72
C ALA A 17 0.12 2.45 -1.53
N ALA A 18 0.37 3.20 -0.45
CA ALA A 18 -0.49 3.15 0.73
C ALA A 18 -1.79 3.93 0.55
N PHE A 19 -1.76 5.17 0.03
CA PHE A 19 -2.98 5.94 -0.17
C PHE A 19 -3.98 5.30 -1.14
N PRO A 20 -3.56 4.70 -2.27
CA PRO A 20 -4.51 4.02 -3.14
C PRO A 20 -5.29 2.86 -2.50
N VAL A 21 -4.78 2.23 -1.42
CA VAL A 21 -5.55 1.20 -0.71
C VAL A 21 -6.64 1.77 0.18
N MET A 22 -6.75 3.11 0.31
CA MET A 22 -7.93 3.76 0.89
C MET A 22 -9.23 3.37 0.15
N GLN A 23 -9.15 3.10 -1.16
CA GLN A 23 -10.31 2.62 -1.91
C GLN A 23 -10.83 1.29 -1.36
N VAL A 24 -9.94 0.39 -0.92
CA VAL A 24 -10.36 -0.87 -0.29
C VAL A 24 -11.17 -0.63 0.99
N LEU A 25 -10.80 0.39 1.78
CA LEU A 25 -11.59 0.79 2.96
C LEU A 25 -12.97 1.31 2.56
N LEU A 26 -13.04 2.11 1.49
CA LEU A 26 -14.32 2.64 0.98
C LEU A 26 -15.21 1.54 0.39
N ASP A 27 -14.61 0.49 -0.18
CA ASP A 27 -15.35 -0.63 -0.78
C ASP A 27 -15.82 -1.64 0.29
N ASP A 28 -14.95 -1.97 1.26
CA ASP A 28 -15.13 -3.14 2.13
C ASP A 28 -15.58 -2.77 3.57
N ASP A 29 -15.42 -1.51 4.03
CA ASP A 29 -15.91 -1.06 5.33
C ASP A 29 -17.27 -0.33 5.17
N PRO A 30 -18.39 -0.95 5.60
CA PRO A 30 -19.73 -0.35 5.41
C PRO A 30 -19.89 1.04 6.05
N LYS A 31 -19.19 1.29 7.18
CA LYS A 31 -19.27 2.58 7.88
C LYS A 31 -18.54 3.68 7.11
N LEU A 32 -17.36 3.36 6.58
CA LEU A 32 -16.61 4.29 5.74
C LEU A 32 -17.29 4.48 4.40
N ASN A 33 -17.77 3.41 3.78
CA ASN A 33 -18.56 3.49 2.54
C ASN A 33 -19.70 4.50 2.69
N GLN A 34 -20.58 4.31 3.68
CA GLN A 34 -21.71 5.21 3.93
C GLN A 34 -21.27 6.67 4.18
N LYS A 35 -20.17 6.89 4.89
CA LYS A 35 -19.67 8.25 5.17
C LYS A 35 -19.19 8.98 3.91
N PHE A 36 -18.77 8.26 2.88
CA PHE A 36 -18.16 8.83 1.68
C PHE A 36 -19.05 8.81 0.44
N GLN A 37 -20.25 8.21 0.49
CA GLN A 37 -21.18 8.15 -0.65
C GLN A 37 -21.51 9.51 -1.25
N ASP A 38 -21.66 10.55 -0.41
CA ASP A 38 -22.01 11.91 -0.84
C ASP A 38 -20.80 12.87 -0.75
N VAL A 39 -19.58 12.34 -0.68
CA VAL A 39 -18.38 13.17 -0.56
C VAL A 39 -17.81 13.49 -1.92
N THR A 40 -17.71 14.78 -2.21
CA THR A 40 -16.91 15.31 -3.32
C THR A 40 -15.91 16.31 -2.76
N GLY A 41 -14.74 16.39 -3.39
CA GLY A 41 -13.74 17.38 -3.03
C GLY A 41 -12.31 16.89 -3.22
N THR A 42 -11.40 17.85 -3.19
CA THR A 42 -9.96 17.63 -3.42
C THR A 42 -9.15 18.00 -2.19
N ILE A 43 -8.39 17.05 -1.68
CA ILE A 43 -7.48 17.26 -0.55
C ILE A 43 -6.04 17.20 -1.05
N GLN A 44 -5.29 18.26 -0.84
CA GLN A 44 -3.85 18.24 -1.04
C GLN A 44 -3.14 17.84 0.24
N PHE A 45 -2.23 16.88 0.13
CA PHE A 45 -1.42 16.38 1.23
C PHE A 45 0.06 16.40 0.82
N GLY A 46 0.92 17.06 1.61
CA GLY A 46 2.32 17.14 1.25
C GLY A 46 3.19 17.84 2.28
N ALA A 47 4.47 17.96 1.96
CA ALA A 47 5.49 18.56 2.81
C ALA A 47 6.40 19.50 2.03
N LYS A 48 6.92 20.51 2.72
CA LYS A 48 7.94 21.42 2.18
C LYS A 48 9.24 20.66 1.94
N ASN A 49 9.88 20.93 0.82
CA ASN A 49 11.17 20.36 0.44
C ASN A 49 11.94 21.37 -0.43
N ASP A 50 13.02 21.91 0.07
CA ASP A 50 14.03 22.74 -0.65
C ASP A 50 13.43 23.74 -1.65
N GLY A 51 12.61 24.67 -1.15
CA GLY A 51 11.97 25.71 -1.95
C GLY A 51 10.76 25.26 -2.75
N GLY A 52 10.37 23.97 -2.67
CA GLY A 52 9.20 23.40 -3.34
C GLY A 52 8.27 22.65 -2.40
N LEU A 53 7.37 21.90 -2.99
CA LEU A 53 6.40 21.06 -2.28
C LEU A 53 6.43 19.65 -2.87
N LEU A 54 6.70 18.64 -2.03
CA LEU A 54 6.42 17.25 -2.36
C LEU A 54 4.99 16.95 -1.91
N ALA A 55 4.10 16.73 -2.85
CA ALA A 55 2.68 16.54 -2.55
C ALA A 55 2.01 15.52 -3.47
N CYS A 56 0.89 15.03 -3.02
CA CYS A 56 -0.16 14.42 -3.83
C CYS A 56 -1.49 15.09 -3.50
N HIS A 57 -2.49 14.87 -4.34
CA HIS A 57 -3.86 15.24 -4.00
C HIS A 57 -4.80 14.06 -4.20
N LEU A 58 -5.76 14.01 -3.30
CA LEU A 58 -6.80 12.98 -3.24
C LEU A 58 -8.09 13.62 -3.73
N ILE A 59 -8.66 13.05 -4.78
CA ILE A 59 -9.94 13.49 -5.34
C ILE A 59 -10.99 12.49 -4.89
N PHE A 60 -11.94 12.97 -4.09
CA PHE A 60 -13.10 12.19 -3.64
C PHE A 60 -14.28 12.49 -4.57
N ASP A 61 -14.91 11.42 -5.03
CA ASP A 61 -16.09 11.48 -5.88
C ASP A 61 -17.02 10.30 -5.57
N HIS A 62 -18.07 10.57 -4.76
CA HIS A 62 -19.16 9.65 -4.45
C HIS A 62 -18.69 8.23 -4.08
N GLY A 63 -17.87 8.12 -3.03
CA GLY A 63 -17.34 6.84 -2.55
C GLY A 63 -16.09 6.34 -3.28
N THR A 64 -15.61 7.07 -4.27
CA THR A 64 -14.32 6.77 -4.92
C THR A 64 -13.23 7.74 -4.47
N VAL A 65 -11.98 7.27 -4.43
CA VAL A 65 -10.82 8.11 -4.18
C VAL A 65 -9.74 7.89 -5.23
N THR A 66 -9.36 8.94 -5.91
CA THR A 66 -8.25 8.93 -6.87
C THR A 66 -7.07 9.72 -6.33
N ILE A 67 -5.87 9.13 -6.41
CA ILE A 67 -4.63 9.76 -5.95
C ILE A 67 -3.81 10.23 -7.15
N THR A 68 -3.55 11.53 -7.20
CA THR A 68 -2.73 12.16 -8.25
C THR A 68 -1.49 12.78 -7.64
N GLN A 69 -0.35 12.63 -8.31
CA GLN A 69 0.93 13.18 -7.85
C GLN A 69 1.03 14.68 -8.17
N GLY A 70 1.69 15.40 -7.27
CA GLY A 70 1.85 16.84 -7.37
C GLY A 70 0.77 17.64 -6.64
N PRO A 71 0.94 18.97 -6.57
CA PRO A 71 -0.04 19.86 -5.97
C PRO A 71 -1.29 19.96 -6.85
N ALA A 72 -2.45 20.22 -6.24
CA ALA A 72 -3.69 20.55 -6.92
C ALA A 72 -3.75 22.05 -7.20
N GLU A 73 -4.41 22.46 -8.29
CA GLU A 73 -4.60 23.88 -8.59
C GLU A 73 -5.55 24.57 -7.59
N HIS A 74 -6.67 23.92 -7.27
CA HIS A 74 -7.70 24.45 -6.39
C HIS A 74 -8.17 23.39 -5.39
N PRO A 75 -7.33 23.03 -4.36
CA PRO A 75 -7.76 22.07 -3.35
C PRO A 75 -8.75 22.69 -2.37
N ASP A 76 -9.79 21.93 -2.01
CA ASP A 76 -10.75 22.30 -0.98
C ASP A 76 -10.11 22.31 0.42
N LEU A 77 -9.13 21.43 0.61
CA LEU A 77 -8.39 21.27 1.86
C LEU A 77 -6.91 21.04 1.55
N THR A 78 -6.04 21.72 2.28
CA THR A 78 -4.58 21.53 2.15
C THR A 78 -3.98 21.20 3.51
N LEU A 79 -3.25 20.07 3.58
CA LEU A 79 -2.43 19.68 4.73
C LEU A 79 -0.96 19.75 4.32
N THR A 80 -0.20 20.68 4.91
CA THR A 80 1.21 20.89 4.59
C THR A 80 2.08 20.69 5.81
N PHE A 81 2.97 19.72 5.77
CA PHE A 81 3.96 19.47 6.81
C PHE A 81 5.18 20.37 6.62
N PRO A 82 5.87 20.75 7.72
CA PRO A 82 7.05 21.61 7.65
C PRO A 82 8.23 20.93 6.94
N SER A 83 8.31 19.59 6.96
CA SER A 83 9.31 18.80 6.25
C SER A 83 8.79 17.41 5.89
N ILE A 84 9.49 16.72 4.97
CA ILE A 84 9.17 15.35 4.55
C ILE A 84 9.34 14.36 5.71
N GLU A 85 10.35 14.52 6.54
CA GLU A 85 10.59 13.68 7.71
C GLU A 85 9.41 13.75 8.68
N LYS A 86 8.88 14.97 8.96
CA LYS A 86 7.70 15.14 9.82
C LYS A 86 6.46 14.49 9.23
N MET A 87 6.28 14.60 7.91
CA MET A 87 5.19 13.92 7.21
C MET A 87 5.34 12.40 7.32
N ASN A 88 6.54 11.86 7.09
CA ASN A 88 6.81 10.42 7.21
C ASN A 88 6.57 9.91 8.63
N VAL A 89 6.91 10.70 9.67
CA VAL A 89 6.60 10.36 11.06
C VAL A 89 5.10 10.13 11.25
N LEU A 90 4.24 11.02 10.73
CA LEU A 90 2.79 10.81 10.82
C LEU A 90 2.35 9.57 10.04
N LEU A 91 2.84 9.40 8.82
CA LEU A 91 2.45 8.29 7.94
C LEU A 91 2.86 6.92 8.49
N LYS A 92 3.93 6.89 9.31
CA LYS A 92 4.38 5.70 10.06
C LYS A 92 3.67 5.51 11.41
N GLY A 93 2.64 6.31 11.70
CA GLY A 93 1.84 6.20 12.92
C GLY A 93 2.34 7.01 14.12
N GLY A 94 3.38 7.84 13.94
CA GLY A 94 3.83 8.79 14.95
C GLY A 94 2.98 10.06 14.97
N VAL A 95 3.42 11.05 15.76
CA VAL A 95 2.69 12.32 15.93
C VAL A 95 3.43 13.45 15.21
N ALA A 96 2.76 14.06 14.25
CA ALA A 96 3.20 15.28 13.58
C ALA A 96 1.97 16.08 13.10
N LEU A 97 2.05 17.40 13.20
CA LEU A 97 0.94 18.27 12.86
C LEU A 97 1.24 19.04 11.57
N PRO A 98 0.36 18.97 10.55
CA PRO A 98 0.43 19.83 9.38
C PRO A 98 -0.13 21.21 9.67
N SER A 99 0.25 22.20 8.88
CA SER A 99 -0.56 23.41 8.70
C SER A 99 -1.75 23.06 7.81
N ILE A 100 -2.92 23.57 8.17
CA ILE A 100 -4.17 23.26 7.47
C ILE A 100 -4.71 24.55 6.86
N LYS A 101 -5.11 24.50 5.57
CA LYS A 101 -5.84 25.56 4.88
C LYS A 101 -7.13 24.96 4.33
N GLY A 102 -8.19 25.77 4.22
CA GLY A 102 -9.51 25.32 3.77
C GLY A 102 -10.41 24.88 4.93
N PHE A 103 -10.33 25.55 6.08
CA PHE A 103 -11.15 25.23 7.27
C PHE A 103 -12.67 25.37 7.04
N SER A 104 -13.11 26.05 5.99
CA SER A 104 -14.53 26.04 5.58
C SER A 104 -15.05 24.63 5.30
N ASN A 105 -14.16 23.70 4.90
CA ASN A 105 -14.48 22.31 4.59
C ASN A 105 -14.13 21.36 5.76
N PHE A 106 -14.45 21.78 7.01
CA PHE A 106 -14.14 21.01 8.22
C PHE A 106 -14.73 19.59 8.20
N GLY A 107 -15.90 19.41 7.60
CA GLY A 107 -16.52 18.09 7.41
C GLY A 107 -15.64 17.15 6.56
N LEU A 108 -15.03 17.66 5.50
CA LEU A 108 -14.11 16.91 4.65
C LEU A 108 -12.83 16.53 5.42
N LEU A 109 -12.31 17.43 6.26
CA LEU A 109 -11.17 17.14 7.12
C LEU A 109 -11.46 15.97 8.08
N ILE A 110 -12.59 15.99 8.79
CA ILE A 110 -12.95 14.89 9.71
C ILE A 110 -13.10 13.56 8.97
N LYS A 111 -13.74 13.58 7.80
CA LYS A 111 -13.87 12.37 6.96
C LYS A 111 -12.52 11.86 6.52
N PHE A 112 -11.63 12.72 6.03
CA PHE A 112 -10.27 12.34 5.64
C PHE A 112 -9.46 11.77 6.81
N LEU A 113 -9.52 12.38 7.99
CA LEU A 113 -8.86 11.84 9.19
C LEU A 113 -9.40 10.46 9.56
N SER A 114 -10.74 10.23 9.42
CA SER A 114 -11.31 8.90 9.65
C SER A 114 -10.76 7.84 8.67
N LEU A 115 -10.49 8.24 7.43
CA LEU A 115 -9.89 7.36 6.42
C LEU A 115 -8.40 7.10 6.70
N LEU A 116 -7.65 8.13 7.11
CA LEU A 116 -6.26 7.94 7.57
C LEU A 116 -6.19 7.01 8.80
N MET A 117 -7.13 7.16 9.74
CA MET A 117 -7.24 6.23 10.88
C MET A 117 -7.58 4.80 10.42
N GLY A 118 -8.38 4.64 9.39
CA GLY A 118 -8.65 3.33 8.76
C GLY A 118 -7.38 2.66 8.25
N LEU A 119 -6.45 3.41 7.65
CA LEU A 119 -5.16 2.85 7.21
C LEU A 119 -4.33 2.28 8.35
N THR A 120 -4.54 2.71 9.59
CA THR A 120 -3.80 2.17 10.74
C THR A 120 -4.08 0.69 11.01
N ILE A 121 -5.09 0.09 10.37
CA ILE A 121 -5.30 -1.37 10.42
C ILE A 121 -4.09 -2.13 9.89
N MET A 122 -3.35 -1.54 8.95
CA MET A 122 -2.13 -2.14 8.37
C MET A 122 -0.92 -2.08 9.30
N SER A 123 -0.99 -1.34 10.43
CA SER A 123 0.12 -1.27 11.39
C SER A 123 0.51 -2.66 11.89
N PRO A 124 1.82 -2.99 11.96
CA PRO A 124 2.30 -4.28 12.49
C PRO A 124 1.81 -4.59 13.91
N SER A 125 1.59 -3.56 14.72
CA SER A 125 1.14 -3.71 16.12
C SER A 125 -0.36 -4.06 16.25
N LYS A 126 -1.14 -3.94 15.18
CA LYS A 126 -2.58 -4.21 15.22
C LYS A 126 -2.92 -5.59 14.67
N ARG A 127 -3.49 -6.45 15.50
CA ARG A 127 -4.07 -7.74 15.09
C ARG A 127 -5.59 -7.70 15.30
N PRO A 128 -6.39 -7.58 14.20
CA PRO A 128 -7.84 -7.69 14.31
C PRO A 128 -8.26 -9.04 14.88
N LYS A 129 -9.34 -9.07 15.66
CA LYS A 129 -9.80 -10.29 16.34
C LYS A 129 -10.82 -11.07 15.52
N ASP A 130 -11.59 -10.37 14.69
CA ASP A 130 -12.64 -10.96 13.85
C ASP A 130 -12.12 -11.23 12.43
N PHE A 131 -12.75 -12.19 11.76
CA PHE A 131 -12.37 -12.62 10.42
C PHE A 131 -12.45 -11.47 9.37
N THR A 132 -13.47 -10.62 9.48
CA THR A 132 -13.64 -9.49 8.55
C THR A 132 -12.48 -8.50 8.66
N GLY A 133 -12.10 -8.12 9.88
CA GLY A 133 -10.96 -7.23 10.10
C GLY A 133 -9.64 -7.87 9.70
N GLN A 134 -9.45 -9.18 9.95
CA GLN A 134 -8.26 -9.92 9.51
C GLN A 134 -8.17 -9.95 7.97
N SER A 135 -9.27 -10.29 7.31
CA SER A 135 -9.36 -10.32 5.84
C SER A 135 -9.09 -8.95 5.22
N LEU A 136 -9.68 -7.90 5.79
CA LEU A 136 -9.46 -6.52 5.35
C LEU A 136 -7.98 -6.13 5.50
N LYS A 137 -7.36 -6.42 6.64
CA LYS A 137 -5.94 -6.16 6.86
C LYS A 137 -5.06 -6.90 5.86
N VAL A 138 -5.30 -8.20 5.64
CA VAL A 138 -4.52 -9.02 4.69
C VAL A 138 -4.69 -8.48 3.28
N LYS A 139 -5.92 -8.20 2.83
CA LYS A 139 -6.21 -7.63 1.51
C LYS A 139 -5.49 -6.31 1.28
N MET A 140 -5.63 -5.36 2.21
CA MET A 140 -4.99 -4.06 2.11
C MET A 140 -3.46 -4.18 2.10
N SER A 141 -2.90 -5.03 2.96
CA SER A 141 -1.44 -5.22 3.05
C SER A 141 -0.87 -5.82 1.76
N LEU A 142 -1.48 -6.87 1.20
CA LEU A 142 -1.02 -7.48 -0.04
C LEU A 142 -1.17 -6.52 -1.25
N TYR A 143 -2.26 -5.76 -1.32
CA TYR A 143 -2.46 -4.76 -2.37
C TYR A 143 -1.45 -3.62 -2.25
N MET A 144 -1.17 -3.16 -1.02
CA MET A 144 -0.14 -2.16 -0.77
C MET A 144 1.25 -2.70 -1.14
N ILE A 145 1.62 -3.90 -0.70
CA ILE A 145 2.95 -4.50 -0.95
C ILE A 145 3.18 -4.69 -2.45
N THR A 146 2.25 -5.30 -3.18
CA THR A 146 2.42 -5.51 -4.62
C THR A 146 2.52 -4.20 -5.39
N ARG A 147 1.76 -3.19 -4.97
CA ARG A 147 1.83 -1.85 -5.54
C ARG A 147 3.15 -1.16 -5.17
N ALA A 148 3.60 -1.27 -3.92
CA ALA A 148 4.88 -0.72 -3.46
C ALA A 148 6.06 -1.33 -4.21
N LEU A 149 6.11 -2.64 -4.44
CA LEU A 149 7.10 -3.30 -5.27
C LEU A 149 7.16 -2.70 -6.69
N SER A 150 5.99 -2.50 -7.31
CA SER A 150 5.93 -1.86 -8.63
C SER A 150 6.41 -0.41 -8.60
N GLN A 151 6.07 0.34 -7.56
CA GLN A 151 6.48 1.74 -7.40
C GLN A 151 7.97 1.86 -7.06
N PHE A 152 8.52 0.94 -6.29
CA PHE A 152 9.93 0.91 -5.93
C PHE A 152 10.83 0.86 -7.17
N ASN A 153 10.46 0.00 -8.15
CA ASN A 153 11.09 0.00 -9.47
C ASN A 153 10.93 1.34 -10.20
N LYS A 154 9.71 1.88 -10.27
CA LYS A 154 9.40 3.11 -11.01
C LYS A 154 10.03 4.36 -10.39
N LEU A 155 10.22 4.36 -9.09
CA LEU A 155 10.83 5.46 -8.34
C LEU A 155 12.36 5.41 -8.39
N GLY A 156 12.94 4.37 -8.97
CA GLY A 156 14.35 4.33 -9.30
C GLY A 156 15.24 3.65 -8.25
N ASP A 157 14.70 2.76 -7.41
CA ASP A 157 15.57 1.93 -6.57
C ASP A 157 16.50 1.07 -7.44
N PRO A 158 17.83 1.20 -7.29
CA PRO A 158 18.78 0.54 -8.18
C PRO A 158 18.66 -0.98 -8.18
N GLY A 159 18.50 -1.59 -7.00
CA GLY A 159 18.38 -3.04 -6.85
C GLY A 159 17.10 -3.58 -7.50
N MET A 160 15.97 -2.92 -7.25
CA MET A 160 14.71 -3.32 -7.85
C MET A 160 14.68 -3.08 -9.36
N GLN A 161 15.34 -2.02 -9.87
CA GLN A 161 15.49 -1.81 -11.30
C GLN A 161 16.31 -2.91 -11.96
N GLU A 162 17.46 -3.28 -11.38
CA GLU A 162 18.30 -4.38 -11.86
C GLU A 162 17.52 -5.70 -11.85
N PHE A 163 16.82 -6.01 -10.75
CA PHE A 163 15.96 -7.18 -10.64
C PHE A 163 14.90 -7.22 -11.75
N CYS A 164 14.25 -6.09 -12.05
CA CYS A 164 13.25 -6.00 -13.11
C CYS A 164 13.86 -6.12 -14.51
N GLN A 165 15.03 -5.53 -14.77
CA GLN A 165 15.69 -5.55 -16.08
C GLN A 165 16.10 -6.94 -16.53
N ARG A 166 16.52 -7.78 -15.57
CA ARG A 166 16.92 -9.17 -15.85
C ARG A 166 15.76 -10.11 -16.20
N GLN A 167 14.53 -9.64 -16.12
CA GLN A 167 13.35 -10.48 -16.29
C GLN A 167 12.63 -10.21 -17.62
N PRO A 168 12.25 -11.27 -18.36
CA PRO A 168 11.51 -11.10 -19.62
C PRO A 168 10.07 -10.62 -19.37
N ASP A 169 9.14 -11.54 -19.18
CA ASP A 169 7.73 -11.24 -18.86
C ASP A 169 7.26 -12.28 -17.83
N ARG A 170 7.25 -11.89 -16.56
CA ARG A 170 7.00 -12.77 -15.40
C ARG A 170 5.87 -12.21 -14.54
N ILE A 171 5.09 -13.13 -14.01
CA ILE A 171 3.99 -12.84 -13.09
C ILE A 171 4.34 -13.43 -11.72
N TYR A 172 4.25 -12.60 -10.71
CA TYR A 172 4.30 -12.97 -9.30
C TYR A 172 2.88 -12.83 -8.76
N GLN A 173 2.22 -13.95 -8.54
CA GLN A 173 0.84 -14.02 -8.07
C GLN A 173 0.81 -14.21 -6.56
N PHE A 174 -0.12 -13.57 -5.89
CA PHE A 174 -0.44 -13.76 -4.48
C PHE A 174 -1.90 -14.12 -4.38
N THR A 175 -2.23 -15.21 -3.68
CA THR A 175 -3.60 -15.59 -3.36
C THR A 175 -3.73 -15.97 -1.90
N VAL A 176 -4.90 -15.74 -1.33
CA VAL A 176 -5.25 -16.14 0.03
C VAL A 176 -6.56 -16.88 -0.03
N GLU A 177 -6.61 -18.07 0.59
CA GLU A 177 -7.81 -18.90 0.68
C GLU A 177 -8.63 -18.56 1.93
N ASN A 178 -9.94 -18.79 1.86
CA ASN A 178 -10.83 -18.74 3.03
C ASN A 178 -11.48 -20.09 3.36
N GLY A 179 -10.95 -21.18 2.78
CA GLY A 179 -11.47 -22.53 2.90
C GLY A 179 -12.41 -22.94 1.76
N GLU A 180 -13.27 -22.05 1.30
CA GLU A 180 -14.21 -22.30 0.19
C GLU A 180 -13.69 -21.71 -1.13
N ASP A 181 -13.18 -20.49 -1.06
CA ASP A 181 -12.62 -19.75 -2.20
C ASP A 181 -11.09 -19.72 -2.12
N LYS A 182 -10.43 -20.37 -3.09
CA LYS A 182 -8.95 -20.42 -3.20
C LYS A 182 -8.33 -19.09 -3.61
N GLU A 183 -9.13 -18.16 -4.10
CA GLU A 183 -8.70 -16.88 -4.64
C GLU A 183 -9.43 -15.71 -3.95
N PHE A 184 -9.92 -15.95 -2.73
CA PHE A 184 -10.67 -14.99 -1.92
C PHE A 184 -10.02 -13.60 -1.85
N ILE A 185 -8.68 -13.56 -1.68
CA ILE A 185 -7.90 -12.34 -1.88
C ILE A 185 -6.84 -12.66 -2.93
N ALA A 186 -6.79 -11.89 -4.01
CA ALA A 186 -5.82 -12.10 -5.06
C ALA A 186 -5.23 -10.78 -5.58
N CYS A 187 -3.92 -10.77 -5.82
CA CYS A 187 -3.22 -9.67 -6.47
C CYS A 187 -1.94 -10.17 -7.14
N TYR A 188 -1.39 -9.37 -8.02
CA TYR A 188 -0.18 -9.76 -8.74
C TYR A 188 0.78 -8.58 -8.97
N LEU A 189 2.05 -8.92 -9.15
CA LEU A 189 3.08 -8.07 -9.71
C LEU A 189 3.50 -8.66 -11.06
N ARG A 190 3.35 -7.90 -12.15
CA ARG A 190 3.93 -8.24 -13.44
C ARG A 190 5.20 -7.46 -13.66
N ILE A 191 6.27 -8.16 -14.03
CA ILE A 191 7.54 -7.58 -14.46
C ILE A 191 7.75 -7.97 -15.93
N LYS A 192 8.04 -6.97 -16.77
CA LYS A 192 8.30 -7.18 -18.19
C LYS A 192 9.41 -6.24 -18.68
N ALA A 193 10.56 -6.80 -18.98
CA ALA A 193 11.70 -6.07 -19.58
C ALA A 193 11.96 -4.72 -18.87
N GLY A 194 12.24 -4.76 -17.57
CA GLY A 194 12.53 -3.58 -16.75
C GLY A 194 11.29 -2.79 -16.27
N LYS A 195 10.11 -3.04 -16.82
CA LYS A 195 8.85 -2.39 -16.39
C LYS A 195 8.10 -3.26 -15.40
N SER A 196 7.47 -2.62 -14.41
CA SER A 196 6.64 -3.30 -13.41
C SER A 196 5.23 -2.73 -13.35
N LYS A 197 4.24 -3.59 -13.06
CA LYS A 197 2.84 -3.21 -12.86
C LYS A 197 2.20 -4.15 -11.85
N SER A 198 1.55 -3.61 -10.83
CA SER A 198 0.68 -4.37 -9.93
C SER A 198 -0.76 -4.39 -10.45
N GLY A 199 -1.54 -5.38 -10.00
CA GLY A 199 -2.97 -5.47 -10.26
C GLY A 199 -3.67 -6.33 -9.22
N HIS A 200 -4.98 -6.21 -9.16
CA HIS A 200 -5.85 -6.98 -8.29
C HIS A 200 -6.44 -8.17 -9.06
N GLY A 201 -6.84 -9.21 -8.32
CA GLY A 201 -7.34 -10.45 -8.89
C GLY A 201 -6.24 -11.39 -9.38
N VAL A 202 -6.67 -12.49 -10.00
CA VAL A 202 -5.78 -13.48 -10.60
C VAL A 202 -5.39 -13.05 -12.00
N TYR A 203 -4.12 -13.22 -12.33
CA TYR A 203 -3.65 -12.94 -13.68
C TYR A 203 -3.93 -14.11 -14.62
N THR A 204 -4.90 -13.96 -15.51
CA THR A 204 -5.43 -15.06 -16.34
C THR A 204 -4.71 -15.28 -17.67
N ARG A 205 -3.87 -14.32 -18.13
CA ARG A 205 -3.27 -14.38 -19.48
C ARG A 205 -2.04 -15.29 -19.57
N ARG A 206 -1.45 -15.68 -18.43
CA ARG A 206 -0.26 -16.54 -18.33
C ARG A 206 -0.23 -17.23 -16.98
N THR A 207 0.37 -18.40 -16.92
CA THR A 207 0.74 -19.06 -15.66
C THR A 207 1.70 -18.18 -14.87
N PRO A 208 1.51 -17.99 -13.56
CA PRO A 208 2.46 -17.30 -12.71
C PRO A 208 3.84 -17.96 -12.75
N PHE A 209 4.88 -17.13 -12.79
CA PHE A 209 6.26 -17.58 -12.66
C PHE A 209 6.61 -17.95 -11.22
N VAL A 210 6.06 -17.19 -10.28
CA VAL A 210 6.04 -17.49 -8.84
C VAL A 210 4.63 -17.23 -8.33
N HIS A 211 4.10 -18.16 -7.55
CA HIS A 211 2.80 -18.02 -6.90
C HIS A 211 2.96 -18.25 -5.40
N PHE A 212 2.71 -17.20 -4.61
CA PHE A 212 2.58 -17.25 -3.16
C PHE A 212 1.12 -17.52 -2.83
N ARG A 213 0.84 -18.72 -2.39
CA ARG A 213 -0.51 -19.19 -2.06
C ARG A 213 -0.62 -19.34 -0.55
N PHE A 214 -1.29 -18.42 0.10
CA PHE A 214 -1.60 -18.50 1.53
C PHE A 214 -2.84 -19.38 1.71
N LEU A 215 -2.72 -20.42 2.52
CA LEU A 215 -3.77 -21.44 2.69
C LEU A 215 -4.88 -20.99 3.65
N SER A 216 -4.71 -19.84 4.31
CA SER A 216 -5.73 -19.20 5.14
C SER A 216 -5.43 -17.71 5.33
N VAL A 217 -6.48 -16.95 5.71
CA VAL A 217 -6.34 -15.54 6.13
C VAL A 217 -5.48 -15.43 7.39
N GLU A 218 -5.62 -16.37 8.32
CA GLU A 218 -4.83 -16.37 9.56
C GLU A 218 -3.35 -16.64 9.30
N GLY A 219 -3.03 -17.60 8.42
CA GLY A 219 -1.65 -17.87 8.00
C GLY A 219 -1.01 -16.68 7.27
N ALA A 220 -1.77 -16.04 6.36
CA ALA A 220 -1.31 -14.82 5.71
C ALA A 220 -1.05 -13.69 6.73
N LEU A 221 -1.93 -13.54 7.70
CA LEU A 221 -1.78 -12.54 8.75
C LEU A 221 -0.55 -12.79 9.63
N ALA A 222 -0.28 -14.03 10.02
CA ALA A 222 0.89 -14.40 10.81
C ALA A 222 2.21 -14.03 10.08
N VAL A 223 2.28 -14.28 8.78
CA VAL A 223 3.45 -13.89 7.95
C VAL A 223 3.56 -12.37 7.84
N LEU A 224 2.47 -11.67 7.57
CA LEU A 224 2.47 -10.20 7.42
C LEU A 224 2.80 -9.47 8.74
N LEU A 225 2.48 -10.06 9.88
CA LEU A 225 2.81 -9.53 11.21
C LEU A 225 4.21 -9.94 11.70
N LYS A 226 4.93 -10.76 10.92
CA LYS A 226 6.23 -11.36 11.32
C LYS A 226 6.14 -12.18 12.61
N GLU A 227 5.01 -12.82 12.84
CA GLU A 227 4.84 -13.78 13.95
C GLU A 227 5.54 -15.10 13.62
N VAL A 228 5.76 -15.37 12.35
CA VAL A 228 6.54 -16.48 11.80
C VAL A 228 7.44 -15.98 10.68
N GLU A 229 8.64 -16.54 10.59
CA GLU A 229 9.52 -16.30 9.45
C GLU A 229 8.99 -17.02 8.20
N PHE A 230 9.36 -16.53 7.01
CA PHE A 230 8.81 -17.08 5.74
C PHE A 230 9.06 -18.58 5.57
N VAL A 231 10.26 -19.05 5.93
CA VAL A 231 10.62 -20.49 5.86
C VAL A 231 9.74 -21.30 6.83
N GLU A 232 9.58 -20.84 8.06
CA GLU A 232 8.71 -21.46 9.06
C GLU A 232 7.24 -21.47 8.61
N ALA A 233 6.79 -20.42 7.93
CA ALA A 233 5.44 -20.35 7.40
C ALA A 233 5.17 -21.41 6.32
N VAL A 234 6.18 -21.72 5.49
CA VAL A 234 6.11 -22.83 4.52
C VAL A 234 6.04 -24.18 5.25
N GLU A 235 6.88 -24.41 6.26
CA GLU A 235 6.90 -25.65 7.06
C GLU A 235 5.57 -25.86 7.80
N LYS A 236 4.94 -24.79 8.33
CA LYS A 236 3.64 -24.81 8.98
C LYS A 236 2.45 -24.92 8.03
N GLY A 237 2.68 -24.88 6.73
CA GLY A 237 1.61 -24.89 5.73
C GLY A 237 0.76 -23.61 5.74
N TYR A 238 1.32 -22.47 6.15
CA TYR A 238 0.63 -21.17 6.05
C TYR A 238 0.74 -20.59 4.65
N VAL A 239 1.84 -20.89 3.95
CA VAL A 239 2.09 -20.47 2.58
C VAL A 239 2.72 -21.57 1.77
N GLU A 240 2.22 -21.77 0.56
CA GLU A 240 2.85 -22.54 -0.51
C GLU A 240 3.54 -21.59 -1.48
N THR A 241 4.77 -21.94 -1.90
CA THR A 241 5.46 -21.24 -2.98
C THR A 241 5.58 -22.16 -4.19
N ILE A 242 4.85 -21.81 -5.24
CA ILE A 242 4.84 -22.57 -6.50
C ILE A 242 5.67 -21.81 -7.53
N GLY A 243 6.54 -22.49 -8.25
CA GLY A 243 7.42 -21.92 -9.28
C GLY A 243 8.87 -21.80 -8.83
N SER A 244 9.55 -20.68 -9.09
CA SER A 244 10.98 -20.51 -8.80
C SER A 244 11.24 -20.08 -7.35
N PRO A 245 11.83 -20.94 -6.49
CA PRO A 245 12.12 -20.61 -5.10
C PRO A 245 13.12 -19.45 -4.98
N GLU A 246 14.13 -19.40 -5.83
CA GLU A 246 15.14 -18.33 -5.84
C GLU A 246 14.50 -16.95 -6.01
N TYR A 247 13.60 -16.80 -6.99
CA TYR A 247 12.93 -15.53 -7.24
C TYR A 247 11.86 -15.22 -6.19
N ALA A 248 11.32 -16.23 -5.53
CA ALA A 248 10.45 -16.03 -4.37
C ALA A 248 11.24 -15.41 -3.20
N CYS A 249 12.46 -15.92 -2.92
CA CYS A 249 13.34 -15.35 -1.90
C CYS A 249 13.72 -13.90 -2.22
N TYR A 250 14.17 -13.61 -3.44
CA TYR A 250 14.50 -12.22 -3.84
C TYR A 250 13.30 -11.27 -3.66
N LEU A 251 12.10 -11.70 -4.03
CA LEU A 251 10.93 -10.87 -3.87
C LEU A 251 10.57 -10.66 -2.38
N ASN A 252 10.73 -11.70 -1.55
CA ASN A 252 10.55 -11.60 -0.10
C ASN A 252 11.51 -10.58 0.53
N ASP A 253 12.78 -10.56 0.09
CA ASP A 253 13.75 -9.58 0.59
C ASP A 253 13.32 -8.14 0.26
N TYR A 254 12.84 -7.88 -0.96
CA TYR A 254 12.29 -6.56 -1.31
C TYR A 254 11.04 -6.22 -0.51
N MET A 255 10.18 -7.19 -0.21
CA MET A 255 9.01 -6.97 0.66
C MET A 255 9.44 -6.59 2.08
N ALA A 256 10.50 -7.22 2.61
CA ALA A 256 11.04 -6.89 3.92
C ALA A 256 11.64 -5.47 3.96
N VAL A 257 12.38 -5.05 2.92
CA VAL A 257 12.89 -3.68 2.77
C VAL A 257 11.75 -2.67 2.76
N LEU A 258 10.72 -2.89 1.92
CA LEU A 258 9.56 -2.01 1.81
C LEU A 258 8.78 -1.91 3.12
N GLN A 259 8.63 -3.02 3.84
CA GLN A 259 8.00 -3.01 5.15
C GLN A 259 8.78 -2.11 6.13
N GLY A 260 10.11 -2.21 6.19
CA GLY A 260 10.94 -1.33 7.03
C GLY A 260 10.86 0.16 6.64
N MET A 261 10.59 0.47 5.37
CA MET A 261 10.40 1.84 4.91
C MET A 261 9.02 2.41 5.26
N LEU A 262 7.98 1.57 5.31
CA LEU A 262 6.59 1.98 5.45
C LEU A 262 6.04 1.82 6.89
N THR A 263 6.78 1.17 7.76
CA THR A 263 6.50 1.01 9.19
C THR A 263 7.61 1.62 10.03
#